data_fea93b5c964488b58eecc1a6d4612e9d
#
_entry.id   fea93b5c964488b58eecc1a6d4612e9d
#
_cell.length_a   1.000
_cell.length_b   1.000
_cell.length_c   1.000
_cell.angle_alpha   90.00
_cell.angle_beta   90.00
_cell.angle_gamma   90.00
#
_symmetry.space_group_name_H-M   'P 1'
#
loop_
_entity.id
_entity.type
_entity.pdbx_description
1 polymer ?
#
loop_
_entity_poly.entity_id
_entity_poly.type
_entity_poly.pdbx_seq_one_letter_code
_entity_poly.pdbx_strand_id
1 'polypeptide(L)'
;MSRKLQIRDRVKTLTSVGAWSISNGSLEALKWVGLLLMTGDHVNKYLLHASNPALYALGRMVMPLFGFVLMFNLTRPGALRSGMHLRVMKRLAIFALLATPAFIHLVGWWPLNILATLLLATLIVWLLEQDGRAAHCTAVIAFLVGGAVVEFWWPALLCCLGSWTFLRRPSGLRMLLWASATASLAAINGNFAAMAALLLIWGARQVDIPLPHSRWVFYAFYPLHLSLIALMD
;
A
#
# COMPACT_ATOMS: atom_id res chain seq x y z
N MET A 1 23.20 -17.25 -29.02
CA MET A 1 22.51 -17.11 -27.73
C MET A 1 21.90 -15.72 -27.66
N SER A 2 20.59 -15.63 -27.74
CA SER A 2 19.84 -14.46 -28.22
C SER A 2 19.82 -13.29 -27.22
N ARG A 3 19.96 -12.05 -27.72
CA ARG A 3 19.81 -10.76 -27.02
C ARG A 3 18.53 -10.69 -26.14
N LYS A 4 17.48 -11.45 -26.51
CA LYS A 4 16.23 -11.60 -25.74
C LYS A 4 16.42 -12.36 -24.42
N LEU A 5 17.32 -13.33 -24.34
CA LEU A 5 17.64 -14.05 -23.10
C LEU A 5 18.39 -13.14 -22.11
N GLN A 6 19.35 -12.34 -22.60
CA GLN A 6 20.07 -11.37 -21.75
C GLN A 6 19.17 -10.25 -21.22
N ILE A 7 18.18 -9.81 -22.00
CA ILE A 7 17.19 -8.82 -21.53
C ILE A 7 16.26 -9.43 -20.48
N ARG A 8 15.85 -10.68 -20.67
CA ARG A 8 14.99 -11.42 -19.74
C ARG A 8 15.69 -11.68 -18.39
N ASP A 9 16.99 -12.00 -18.43
CA ASP A 9 17.80 -12.18 -17.21
C ASP A 9 18.08 -10.84 -16.51
N ARG A 10 18.32 -9.75 -17.24
CA ARG A 10 18.44 -8.39 -16.66
C ARG A 10 17.14 -7.89 -16.04
N VAL A 11 15.98 -8.20 -16.63
CA VAL A 11 14.68 -7.83 -16.06
C VAL A 11 14.40 -8.62 -14.79
N LYS A 12 14.77 -9.91 -14.71
CA LYS A 12 14.68 -10.70 -13.49
C LYS A 12 15.59 -10.18 -12.37
N THR A 13 16.79 -9.71 -12.70
CA THR A 13 17.75 -9.19 -11.71
C THR A 13 17.35 -7.82 -11.14
N LEU A 14 16.51 -7.07 -11.84
CA LEU A 14 16.06 -5.73 -11.40
C LEU A 14 14.88 -5.75 -10.41
N THR A 15 14.27 -6.90 -10.18
CA THR A 15 13.07 -7.03 -9.34
C THR A 15 13.33 -7.77 -8.03
N SER A 16 14.54 -8.24 -7.77
CA SER A 16 14.87 -8.91 -6.51
C SER A 16 15.14 -7.90 -5.40
N VAL A 17 14.28 -7.86 -4.42
CA VAL A 17 14.53 -7.24 -3.11
C VAL A 17 15.00 -8.36 -2.18
N GLY A 18 16.31 -8.51 -2.01
CA GLY A 18 16.89 -9.62 -1.24
C GLY A 18 16.52 -11.01 -1.82
N ALA A 19 16.23 -11.98 -0.95
CA ALA A 19 15.74 -13.31 -1.33
C ALA A 19 14.26 -13.34 -1.74
N TRP A 20 13.52 -12.20 -1.62
CA TRP A 20 12.10 -12.07 -1.94
C TRP A 20 11.93 -11.33 -3.27
N SER A 21 11.50 -12.05 -4.31
CA SER A 21 11.25 -11.47 -5.64
C SER A 21 9.80 -11.71 -6.06
N ILE A 22 9.18 -10.68 -6.63
CA ILE A 22 7.88 -10.75 -7.32
C ILE A 22 8.04 -10.08 -8.68
N SER A 23 7.45 -10.64 -9.72
CA SER A 23 7.51 -10.04 -11.05
C SER A 23 6.76 -8.69 -11.10
N ASN A 24 7.16 -7.81 -12.01
CA ASN A 24 6.48 -6.53 -12.17
C ASN A 24 5.00 -6.71 -12.54
N GLY A 25 4.69 -7.67 -13.39
CA GLY A 25 3.31 -7.93 -13.80
C GLY A 25 2.46 -8.51 -12.67
N SER A 26 3.03 -9.38 -11.81
CA SER A 26 2.31 -9.88 -10.63
C SER A 26 2.07 -8.77 -9.59
N LEU A 27 2.99 -7.80 -9.46
CA LEU A 27 2.74 -6.59 -8.65
C LEU A 27 1.63 -5.72 -9.24
N GLU A 28 1.56 -5.62 -10.60
CA GLU A 28 0.43 -4.95 -11.25
C GLU A 28 -0.88 -5.68 -10.98
N ALA A 29 -0.88 -7.02 -11.07
CA ALA A 29 -2.06 -7.83 -10.75
C ALA A 29 -2.56 -7.60 -9.32
N LEU A 30 -1.66 -7.54 -8.32
CA LEU A 30 -2.05 -7.21 -6.94
C LEU A 30 -2.70 -5.83 -6.83
N LYS A 31 -2.24 -4.83 -7.58
CA LYS A 31 -2.87 -3.51 -7.59
C LYS A 31 -4.27 -3.54 -8.20
N TRP A 32 -4.45 -4.26 -9.31
CA TRP A 32 -5.77 -4.42 -9.94
C TRP A 32 -6.74 -5.16 -9.02
N VAL A 33 -6.30 -6.23 -8.37
CA VAL A 33 -7.09 -6.92 -7.34
C VAL A 33 -7.46 -5.97 -6.22
N GLY A 34 -6.49 -5.23 -5.66
CA GLY A 34 -6.76 -4.24 -4.61
C GLY A 34 -7.76 -3.17 -5.03
N LEU A 35 -7.69 -2.71 -6.29
CA LEU A 35 -8.62 -1.72 -6.85
C LEU A 35 -10.05 -2.28 -6.97
N LEU A 36 -10.21 -3.52 -7.45
CA LEU A 36 -11.52 -4.20 -7.52
C LEU A 36 -12.12 -4.39 -6.13
N LEU A 37 -11.32 -4.87 -5.17
CA LEU A 37 -11.76 -5.08 -3.79
C LEU A 37 -12.16 -3.76 -3.12
N MET A 38 -11.39 -2.68 -3.35
CA MET A 38 -11.70 -1.35 -2.85
C MET A 38 -13.02 -0.82 -3.42
N THR A 39 -13.22 -0.98 -4.72
CA THR A 39 -14.47 -0.56 -5.37
C THR A 39 -15.66 -1.32 -4.80
N GLY A 40 -15.54 -2.64 -4.66
CA GLY A 40 -16.58 -3.48 -4.06
C GLY A 40 -16.93 -3.06 -2.62
N ASP A 41 -15.92 -2.77 -1.80
CA ASP A 41 -16.11 -2.29 -0.42
C ASP A 41 -16.82 -0.93 -0.38
N HIS A 42 -16.40 0.02 -1.21
CA HIS A 42 -17.01 1.35 -1.24
C HIS A 42 -18.44 1.31 -1.80
N VAL A 43 -18.69 0.54 -2.86
CA VAL A 43 -20.07 0.31 -3.35
C VAL A 43 -20.94 -0.32 -2.25
N ASN A 44 -20.41 -1.35 -1.56
CA ASN A 44 -21.13 -1.95 -0.45
C ASN A 44 -21.43 -0.94 0.67
N LYS A 45 -20.44 -0.14 1.05
CA LYS A 45 -20.55 0.78 2.18
C LYS A 45 -21.53 1.93 1.89
N TYR A 46 -21.44 2.56 0.73
CA TYR A 46 -22.15 3.81 0.43
C TYR A 46 -23.43 3.60 -0.41
N LEU A 47 -23.42 2.67 -1.38
CA LEU A 47 -24.57 2.47 -2.26
C LEU A 47 -25.46 1.29 -1.84
N LEU A 48 -24.90 0.27 -1.16
CA LEU A 48 -25.64 -0.88 -0.67
C LEU A 48 -25.88 -0.84 0.85
N HIS A 49 -25.64 0.29 1.51
CA HIS A 49 -25.83 0.49 2.94
C HIS A 49 -25.19 -0.60 3.82
N ALA A 50 -23.97 -1.04 3.45
CA ALA A 50 -23.18 -2.09 4.12
C ALA A 50 -23.89 -3.45 4.25
N SER A 51 -24.83 -3.76 3.36
CA SER A 51 -25.67 -4.97 3.42
C SER A 51 -24.91 -6.26 3.12
N ASN A 52 -23.72 -6.21 2.49
CA ASN A 52 -22.96 -7.39 2.07
C ASN A 52 -21.68 -7.58 2.92
N PRO A 53 -21.70 -8.49 3.92
CA PRO A 53 -20.54 -8.74 4.78
C PRO A 53 -19.34 -9.33 4.04
N ALA A 54 -19.54 -10.05 2.91
CA ALA A 54 -18.44 -10.60 2.13
C ALA A 54 -17.64 -9.49 1.42
N LEU A 55 -18.32 -8.51 0.80
CA LEU A 55 -17.65 -7.35 0.20
C LEU A 55 -16.91 -6.52 1.26
N TYR A 56 -17.50 -6.36 2.45
CA TYR A 56 -16.84 -5.72 3.58
C TYR A 56 -15.56 -6.45 3.97
N ALA A 57 -15.61 -7.77 4.18
CA ALA A 57 -14.45 -8.57 4.55
C ALA A 57 -13.35 -8.53 3.48
N LEU A 58 -13.71 -8.66 2.20
CA LEU A 58 -12.78 -8.58 1.08
C LEU A 58 -12.10 -7.22 0.98
N GLY A 59 -12.84 -6.13 1.25
CA GLY A 59 -12.28 -4.77 1.28
C GLY A 59 -11.17 -4.57 2.31
N ARG A 60 -11.17 -5.34 3.42
CA ARG A 60 -10.13 -5.24 4.46
C ARG A 60 -8.74 -5.65 3.96
N MET A 61 -8.64 -6.38 2.86
CA MET A 61 -7.37 -6.78 2.24
C MET A 61 -6.68 -5.63 1.50
N VAL A 62 -7.41 -4.57 1.15
CA VAL A 62 -6.95 -3.48 0.27
C VAL A 62 -5.75 -2.74 0.88
N MET A 63 -5.85 -2.36 2.16
CA MET A 63 -4.77 -1.62 2.84
C MET A 63 -3.45 -2.39 2.88
N PRO A 64 -3.38 -3.68 3.32
CA PRO A 64 -2.16 -4.46 3.27
C PRO A 64 -1.61 -4.66 1.85
N LEU A 65 -2.48 -4.84 0.84
CA LEU A 65 -2.05 -5.01 -0.55
C LEU A 65 -1.36 -3.75 -1.09
N PHE A 66 -2.00 -2.59 -0.99
CA PHE A 66 -1.40 -1.34 -1.45
C PHE A 66 -0.18 -0.93 -0.63
N GLY A 67 -0.23 -1.12 0.71
CA GLY A 67 0.90 -0.91 1.59
C GLY A 67 2.10 -1.76 1.19
N PHE A 68 1.91 -3.06 0.94
CA PHE A 68 2.97 -3.95 0.50
C PHE A 68 3.55 -3.53 -0.86
N VAL A 69 2.71 -3.28 -1.87
CA VAL A 69 3.18 -2.88 -3.22
C VAL A 69 3.97 -1.57 -3.15
N LEU A 70 3.52 -0.63 -2.33
CA LEU A 70 4.23 0.62 -2.09
C LEU A 70 5.60 0.36 -1.48
N MET A 71 5.67 -0.37 -0.37
CA MET A 71 6.93 -0.68 0.33
C MET A 71 7.87 -1.51 -0.55
N PHE A 72 7.35 -2.47 -1.33
CA PHE A 72 8.14 -3.21 -2.29
C PHE A 72 8.84 -2.30 -3.31
N ASN A 73 8.13 -1.32 -3.85
CA ASN A 73 8.72 -0.37 -4.79
C ASN A 73 9.77 0.54 -4.12
N LEU A 74 9.55 0.98 -2.88
CA LEU A 74 10.48 1.84 -2.14
C LEU A 74 11.75 1.09 -1.70
N THR A 75 11.68 -0.23 -1.50
CA THR A 75 12.84 -1.05 -1.14
C THR A 75 13.69 -1.52 -2.33
N ARG A 76 13.31 -1.16 -3.57
CA ARG A 76 14.11 -1.51 -4.75
C ARG A 76 15.51 -0.89 -4.69
N PRO A 77 16.53 -1.62 -5.18
CA PRO A 77 17.90 -1.08 -5.24
C PRO A 77 17.93 0.30 -5.93
N GLY A 78 18.55 1.27 -5.27
CA GLY A 78 18.68 2.63 -5.81
C GLY A 78 17.43 3.51 -5.67
N ALA A 79 16.34 3.05 -5.05
CA ALA A 79 15.10 3.84 -4.88
C ALA A 79 15.34 5.17 -4.17
N LEU A 80 16.13 5.16 -3.07
CA LEU A 80 16.47 6.38 -2.34
C LEU A 80 17.29 7.34 -3.20
N ARG A 81 18.38 6.85 -3.80
CA ARG A 81 19.29 7.67 -4.63
C ARG A 81 18.62 8.26 -5.87
N SER A 82 17.65 7.55 -6.44
CA SER A 82 16.89 8.03 -7.59
C SER A 82 15.82 9.07 -7.24
N GLY A 83 15.63 9.39 -5.95
CA GLY A 83 14.58 10.29 -5.47
C GLY A 83 13.17 9.70 -5.64
N MET A 84 13.02 8.37 -5.66
CA MET A 84 11.72 7.72 -5.83
C MET A 84 10.76 8.08 -4.69
N HIS A 85 11.23 8.11 -3.45
CA HIS A 85 10.43 8.47 -2.27
C HIS A 85 9.76 9.83 -2.44
N LEU A 86 10.52 10.87 -2.83
CA LEU A 86 10.00 12.23 -3.03
C LEU A 86 8.97 12.29 -4.17
N ARG A 87 9.23 11.58 -5.29
CA ARG A 87 8.26 11.51 -6.39
C ARG A 87 6.96 10.81 -6.00
N VAL A 88 7.05 9.76 -5.20
CA VAL A 88 5.87 9.03 -4.69
C VAL A 88 5.12 9.91 -3.69
N MET A 89 5.80 10.53 -2.72
CA MET A 89 5.19 11.46 -1.77
C MET A 89 4.46 12.60 -2.47
N LYS A 90 5.08 13.24 -3.48
CA LYS A 90 4.44 14.31 -4.26
C LYS A 90 3.14 13.84 -4.93
N ARG A 91 3.15 12.64 -5.53
CA ARG A 91 1.94 12.09 -6.16
C ARG A 91 0.87 11.75 -5.13
N LEU A 92 1.23 11.05 -4.06
CA LEU A 92 0.30 10.71 -2.99
C LEU A 92 -0.33 11.98 -2.40
N ALA A 93 0.45 13.03 -2.16
CA ALA A 93 -0.06 14.31 -1.64
C ALA A 93 -1.07 14.96 -2.62
N ILE A 94 -0.73 15.05 -3.91
CA ILE A 94 -1.62 15.65 -4.93
C ILE A 94 -2.95 14.87 -4.99
N PHE A 95 -2.88 13.54 -5.11
CA PHE A 95 -4.11 12.73 -5.26
C PHE A 95 -4.88 12.58 -3.93
N ALA A 96 -4.20 12.65 -2.76
CA ALA A 96 -4.87 12.75 -1.47
C ALA A 96 -5.70 14.03 -1.38
N LEU A 97 -5.12 15.18 -1.76
CA LEU A 97 -5.83 16.47 -1.80
C LEU A 97 -7.00 16.45 -2.77
N LEU A 98 -6.83 15.87 -3.97
CA LEU A 98 -7.91 15.73 -4.96
C LEU A 98 -9.05 14.82 -4.47
N ALA A 99 -8.75 13.81 -3.66
CA ALA A 99 -9.75 12.92 -3.09
C ALA A 99 -10.46 13.52 -1.85
N THR A 100 -9.86 14.51 -1.20
CA THR A 100 -10.33 15.04 0.08
C THR A 100 -11.77 15.57 0.03
N PRO A 101 -12.24 16.32 -0.99
CA PRO A 101 -13.63 16.80 -1.01
C PRO A 101 -14.66 15.66 -0.99
N ALA A 102 -14.50 14.66 -1.86
CA ALA A 102 -15.37 13.49 -1.89
C ALA A 102 -15.26 12.66 -0.61
N PHE A 103 -14.06 12.52 -0.06
CA PHE A 103 -13.83 11.80 1.20
C PHE A 103 -14.51 12.50 2.38
N ILE A 104 -14.44 13.81 2.48
CA ILE A 104 -15.13 14.60 3.52
C ILE A 104 -16.65 14.42 3.42
N HIS A 105 -17.20 14.41 2.22
CA HIS A 105 -18.63 14.17 2.00
C HIS A 105 -19.06 12.78 2.52
N LEU A 106 -18.29 11.74 2.19
CA LEU A 106 -18.63 10.34 2.50
C LEU A 106 -18.25 9.88 3.92
N VAL A 107 -17.21 10.46 4.50
CA VAL A 107 -16.62 9.97 5.77
C VAL A 107 -16.57 11.06 6.84
N GLY A 108 -16.26 12.30 6.44
CA GLY A 108 -16.05 13.42 7.34
C GLY A 108 -14.61 13.96 7.30
N TRP A 109 -14.35 14.96 8.16
CA TRP A 109 -13.07 15.67 8.22
C TRP A 109 -11.93 14.83 8.82
N TRP A 110 -12.24 13.83 9.60
CA TRP A 110 -11.30 12.98 10.29
C TRP A 110 -11.77 11.52 10.25
N PRO A 111 -10.85 10.57 10.02
CA PRO A 111 -9.42 10.72 9.72
C PRO A 111 -9.14 11.22 8.29
N LEU A 112 -7.88 11.54 7.95
CA LEU A 112 -7.44 11.81 6.58
C LEU A 112 -7.47 10.52 5.76
N ASN A 113 -7.76 10.62 4.48
CA ASN A 113 -7.95 9.48 3.57
C ASN A 113 -6.70 8.56 3.44
N ILE A 114 -6.90 7.36 2.88
CA ILE A 114 -5.87 6.31 2.77
C ILE A 114 -4.61 6.75 2.00
N LEU A 115 -4.72 7.68 1.05
CA LEU A 115 -3.53 8.19 0.34
C LEU A 115 -2.65 9.02 1.29
N ALA A 116 -3.24 9.71 2.27
CA ALA A 116 -2.49 10.39 3.34
C ALA A 116 -1.81 9.38 4.26
N THR A 117 -2.43 8.23 4.55
CA THR A 117 -1.80 7.13 5.30
C THR A 117 -0.57 6.60 4.57
N LEU A 118 -0.70 6.34 3.26
CA LEU A 118 0.41 5.86 2.42
C LEU A 118 1.51 6.92 2.25
N LEU A 119 1.14 8.19 2.17
CA LEU A 119 2.08 9.33 2.16
C LEU A 119 2.89 9.37 3.46
N LEU A 120 2.22 9.28 4.60
CA LEU A 120 2.87 9.27 5.91
C LEU A 120 3.80 8.06 6.07
N ALA A 121 3.37 6.88 5.67
CA ALA A 121 4.22 5.68 5.67
C ALA A 121 5.47 5.86 4.79
N THR A 122 5.32 6.49 3.60
CA THR A 122 6.45 6.80 2.71
C THR A 122 7.41 7.82 3.34
N LEU A 123 6.88 8.84 4.00
CA LEU A 123 7.68 9.85 4.72
C LEU A 123 8.48 9.22 5.86
N ILE A 124 7.84 8.37 6.67
CA ILE A 124 8.51 7.67 7.77
C ILE A 124 9.64 6.79 7.23
N VAL A 125 9.40 5.97 6.19
CA VAL A 125 10.43 5.14 5.57
C VAL A 125 11.56 5.99 5.01
N TRP A 126 11.26 7.10 4.31
CA TRP A 126 12.26 8.01 3.80
C TRP A 126 13.13 8.61 4.91
N LEU A 127 12.54 9.02 6.03
CA LEU A 127 13.25 9.54 7.19
C LEU A 127 14.13 8.47 7.86
N LEU A 128 13.64 7.22 7.97
CA LEU A 128 14.41 6.10 8.52
C LEU A 128 15.59 5.67 7.62
N GLU A 129 15.57 6.05 6.33
CA GLU A 129 16.67 5.81 5.40
C GLU A 129 17.67 6.97 5.33
N GLN A 130 17.41 8.09 6.02
CA GLN A 130 18.37 9.19 6.15
C GLN A 130 19.33 8.92 7.32
N ASP A 131 20.54 9.45 7.21
CA ASP A 131 21.50 9.44 8.30
C ASP A 131 21.18 10.54 9.33
N GLY A 132 21.41 10.22 10.59
CA GLY A 132 21.34 11.21 11.67
C GLY A 132 20.15 11.04 12.62
N ARG A 133 20.39 11.39 13.90
CA ARG A 133 19.40 11.25 14.99
C ARG A 133 18.15 12.09 14.76
N ALA A 134 18.31 13.29 14.20
CA ALA A 134 17.19 14.19 13.94
C ALA A 134 16.16 13.56 12.99
N ALA A 135 16.60 12.92 11.91
CA ALA A 135 15.70 12.22 10.97
C ALA A 135 14.94 11.07 11.65
N HIS A 136 15.63 10.28 12.48
CA HIS A 136 14.99 9.20 13.22
C HIS A 136 14.00 9.71 14.27
N CYS A 137 14.34 10.78 15.02
CA CYS A 137 13.39 11.41 15.95
C CYS A 137 12.16 11.95 15.21
N THR A 138 12.35 12.61 14.05
CA THR A 138 11.24 13.09 13.21
C THR A 138 10.38 11.93 12.71
N ALA A 139 10.97 10.79 12.34
CA ALA A 139 10.22 9.60 11.95
C ALA A 139 9.33 9.07 13.08
N VAL A 140 9.84 9.05 14.32
CA VAL A 140 9.07 8.65 15.51
C VAL A 140 7.93 9.63 15.77
N ILE A 141 8.19 10.94 15.73
CA ILE A 141 7.14 11.95 15.90
C ILE A 141 6.07 11.82 14.80
N ALA A 142 6.50 11.69 13.54
CA ALA A 142 5.60 11.49 12.42
C ALA A 142 4.72 10.22 12.58
N PHE A 143 5.28 9.14 13.11
CA PHE A 143 4.54 7.92 13.42
C PHE A 143 3.51 8.16 14.55
N LEU A 144 3.92 8.75 15.66
CA LEU A 144 3.07 8.93 16.84
C LEU A 144 1.94 9.94 16.55
N VAL A 145 2.29 11.14 16.06
CA VAL A 145 1.34 12.22 15.81
C VAL A 145 0.54 11.97 14.53
N GLY A 146 1.23 11.62 13.45
CA GLY A 146 0.60 11.39 12.16
C GLY A 146 -0.32 10.16 12.16
N GLY A 147 0.03 9.11 12.92
CA GLY A 147 -0.81 7.92 13.07
C GLY A 147 -2.18 8.21 13.68
N ALA A 148 -2.31 9.27 14.49
CA ALA A 148 -3.58 9.66 15.09
C ALA A 148 -4.54 10.34 14.10
N VAL A 149 -4.05 10.83 12.95
CA VAL A 149 -4.85 11.65 12.01
C VAL A 149 -5.14 10.98 10.67
N VAL A 150 -4.50 9.83 10.38
CA VAL A 150 -4.67 9.12 9.11
C VAL A 150 -5.62 7.94 9.22
N GLU A 151 -6.21 7.52 8.11
CA GLU A 151 -7.09 6.35 8.02
C GLU A 151 -6.37 5.07 8.41
N PHE A 152 -7.05 4.19 9.15
CA PHE A 152 -6.50 2.96 9.76
C PHE A 152 -5.38 3.18 10.78
N TRP A 153 -5.11 4.43 11.17
CA TRP A 153 -4.25 4.85 12.27
C TRP A 153 -2.87 4.13 12.31
N TRP A 154 -2.35 3.87 13.50
CA TRP A 154 -1.06 3.16 13.69
C TRP A 154 -1.02 1.74 13.11
N PRO A 155 -2.10 0.90 13.16
CA PRO A 155 -2.08 -0.41 12.53
C PRO A 155 -1.72 -0.40 11.05
N ALA A 156 -2.20 0.57 10.27
CA ALA A 156 -1.82 0.70 8.87
C ALA A 156 -0.33 1.05 8.68
N LEU A 157 0.17 1.97 9.49
CA LEU A 157 1.59 2.34 9.47
C LEU A 157 2.47 1.16 9.88
N LEU A 158 2.09 0.42 10.93
CA LEU A 158 2.79 -0.79 11.37
C LEU A 158 2.80 -1.87 10.27
N CYS A 159 1.68 -2.07 9.57
CA CYS A 159 1.60 -2.99 8.44
C CYS A 159 2.58 -2.59 7.31
N CYS A 160 2.63 -1.31 6.93
CA CYS A 160 3.59 -0.80 5.96
C CYS A 160 5.05 -0.97 6.43
N LEU A 161 5.37 -0.55 7.64
CA LEU A 161 6.72 -0.66 8.20
C LEU A 161 7.16 -2.11 8.40
N GLY A 162 6.24 -2.99 8.81
CA GLY A 162 6.46 -4.43 8.91
C GLY A 162 6.84 -5.03 7.57
N SER A 163 6.09 -4.72 6.50
CA SER A 163 6.42 -5.17 5.15
C SER A 163 7.76 -4.61 4.66
N TRP A 164 8.03 -3.33 4.90
CA TRP A 164 9.30 -2.69 4.55
C TRP A 164 10.50 -3.34 5.24
N THR A 165 10.43 -3.59 6.56
CA THR A 165 11.51 -4.24 7.32
C THR A 165 11.73 -5.67 6.84
N PHE A 166 10.66 -6.42 6.55
CA PHE A 166 10.73 -7.76 6.00
C PHE A 166 11.39 -7.76 4.62
N LEU A 167 10.96 -6.89 3.72
CA LEU A 167 11.48 -6.81 2.35
C LEU A 167 12.97 -6.45 2.31
N ARG A 168 13.44 -5.60 3.21
CA ARG A 168 14.88 -5.23 3.29
C ARG A 168 15.78 -6.39 3.74
N ARG A 169 15.31 -7.20 4.67
CA ARG A 169 16.07 -8.34 5.21
C ARG A 169 15.11 -9.46 5.61
N PRO A 170 14.71 -10.32 4.66
CA PRO A 170 13.77 -11.40 4.94
C PRO A 170 14.26 -12.34 6.04
N SER A 171 13.43 -12.55 7.06
CA SER A 171 13.65 -13.52 8.14
C SER A 171 12.33 -13.95 8.75
N GLY A 172 12.28 -15.11 9.42
CA GLY A 172 11.07 -15.59 10.07
C GLY A 172 10.52 -14.62 11.11
N LEU A 173 11.41 -14.01 11.93
CA LEU A 173 10.99 -13.00 12.91
C LEU A 173 10.34 -11.78 12.24
N ARG A 174 10.91 -11.26 11.15
CA ARG A 174 10.32 -10.10 10.44
C ARG A 174 9.03 -10.44 9.71
N MET A 175 8.92 -11.66 9.19
CA MET A 175 7.65 -12.15 8.66
C MET A 175 6.58 -12.20 9.77
N LEU A 176 6.93 -12.72 10.96
CA LEU A 176 6.02 -12.76 12.10
C LEU A 176 5.60 -11.33 12.53
N LEU A 177 6.57 -10.41 12.64
CA LEU A 177 6.29 -9.01 12.97
C LEU A 177 5.37 -8.34 11.94
N TRP A 178 5.58 -8.57 10.65
CA TRP A 178 4.70 -8.06 9.61
C TRP A 178 3.30 -8.70 9.67
N ALA A 179 3.22 -10.01 9.87
CA ALA A 179 1.95 -10.69 10.04
C ALA A 179 1.18 -10.17 11.29
N SER A 180 1.88 -9.98 12.43
CA SER A 180 1.28 -9.41 13.64
C SER A 180 0.81 -7.97 13.43
N ALA A 181 1.60 -7.16 12.71
CA ALA A 181 1.22 -5.80 12.32
C ALA A 181 -0.01 -5.79 11.39
N THR A 182 -0.10 -6.74 10.45
CA THR A 182 -1.28 -6.89 9.60
C THR A 182 -2.49 -7.35 10.41
N ALA A 183 -2.30 -8.26 11.36
CA ALA A 183 -3.34 -8.74 12.26
C ALA A 183 -3.88 -7.62 13.17
N SER A 184 -3.06 -6.63 13.56
CA SER A 184 -3.50 -5.49 14.38
C SER A 184 -4.57 -4.64 13.69
N LEU A 185 -4.71 -4.70 12.36
CA LEU A 185 -5.82 -4.08 11.63
C LEU A 185 -7.19 -4.63 12.06
N ALA A 186 -7.23 -5.82 12.67
CA ALA A 186 -8.48 -6.39 13.21
C ALA A 186 -9.10 -5.52 14.31
N ALA A 187 -8.29 -4.74 15.05
CA ALA A 187 -8.80 -3.80 16.06
C ALA A 187 -9.69 -2.69 15.44
N ILE A 188 -9.47 -2.37 14.14
CA ILE A 188 -10.25 -1.37 13.41
C ILE A 188 -11.33 -2.05 12.57
N ASN A 189 -10.98 -3.15 11.93
CA ASN A 189 -11.85 -3.84 10.99
C ASN A 189 -12.92 -4.72 11.66
N GLY A 190 -12.77 -5.05 12.95
CA GLY A 190 -13.62 -6.01 13.65
C GLY A 190 -13.45 -7.47 13.20
N ASN A 191 -12.49 -7.76 12.30
CA ASN A 191 -12.21 -9.10 11.78
C ASN A 191 -10.77 -9.22 11.27
N PHE A 192 -10.31 -10.46 11.04
CA PHE A 192 -8.97 -10.76 10.55
C PHE A 192 -8.87 -10.90 9.02
N ALA A 193 -9.86 -10.48 8.24
CA ALA A 193 -9.87 -10.64 6.78
C ALA A 193 -8.67 -9.95 6.09
N ALA A 194 -8.12 -8.89 6.68
CA ALA A 194 -6.88 -8.25 6.21
C ALA A 194 -5.70 -9.22 6.08
N MET A 195 -5.65 -10.29 6.90
CA MET A 195 -4.60 -11.31 6.84
C MET A 195 -4.59 -12.11 5.53
N ALA A 196 -5.74 -12.23 4.87
CA ALA A 196 -5.82 -12.92 3.58
C ALA A 196 -5.02 -12.21 2.48
N ALA A 197 -4.71 -10.92 2.65
CA ALA A 197 -3.80 -10.22 1.75
C ALA A 197 -2.40 -10.84 1.72
N LEU A 198 -1.92 -11.40 2.84
CA LEU A 198 -0.61 -12.07 2.89
C LEU A 198 -0.60 -13.33 2.01
N LEU A 199 -1.71 -14.05 1.94
CA LEU A 199 -1.86 -15.22 1.06
C LEU A 199 -1.86 -14.80 -0.41
N LEU A 200 -2.53 -13.70 -0.77
CA LEU A 200 -2.50 -13.16 -2.13
C LEU A 200 -1.10 -12.69 -2.53
N ILE A 201 -0.40 -12.01 -1.62
CA ILE A 201 1.00 -11.57 -1.84
C ILE A 201 1.92 -12.79 -2.02
N TRP A 202 1.73 -13.82 -1.20
CA TRP A 202 2.48 -15.07 -1.33
C TRP A 202 2.18 -15.78 -2.65
N GLY A 203 0.89 -15.88 -3.05
CA GLY A 203 0.47 -16.45 -4.34
C GLY A 203 1.03 -15.68 -5.53
N ALA A 204 1.02 -14.34 -5.48
CA ALA A 204 1.57 -13.48 -6.53
C ALA A 204 3.08 -13.68 -6.77
N ARG A 205 3.80 -14.18 -5.77
CA ARG A 205 5.22 -14.56 -5.91
C ARG A 205 5.41 -15.82 -6.75
N GLN A 206 4.44 -16.72 -6.76
CA GLN A 206 4.54 -18.03 -7.42
C GLN A 206 4.22 -17.95 -8.92
N VAL A 207 3.61 -16.87 -9.36
CA VAL A 207 3.14 -16.69 -10.73
C VAL A 207 3.83 -15.49 -11.39
N ASP A 208 4.04 -15.58 -12.70
CA ASP A 208 4.56 -14.47 -13.52
C ASP A 208 3.45 -14.04 -14.49
N ILE A 209 2.74 -12.99 -14.13
CA ILE A 209 1.60 -12.48 -14.90
C ILE A 209 2.12 -11.37 -15.83
N PRO A 210 1.94 -11.46 -17.16
CA PRO A 210 2.44 -10.45 -18.09
C PRO A 210 1.49 -9.25 -18.19
N LEU A 211 1.37 -8.44 -17.14
CA LEU A 211 0.58 -7.22 -17.16
C LEU A 211 1.46 -5.97 -17.40
N PRO A 212 1.03 -5.04 -18.25
CA PRO A 212 1.74 -3.79 -18.49
C PRO A 212 1.64 -2.87 -17.27
N HIS A 213 2.69 -2.07 -17.07
CA HIS A 213 2.73 -1.14 -15.96
C HIS A 213 1.83 0.09 -16.16
N SER A 214 0.85 0.29 -15.26
CA SER A 214 -0.13 1.35 -15.31
C SER A 214 0.05 2.34 -14.13
N ARG A 215 1.02 3.26 -14.29
CA ARG A 215 1.42 4.16 -13.18
C ARG A 215 0.32 5.09 -12.70
N TRP A 216 -0.35 5.80 -13.63
CA TRP A 216 -1.27 6.87 -13.31
C TRP A 216 -2.65 6.39 -12.91
N VAL A 217 -3.09 5.25 -13.43
CA VAL A 217 -4.42 4.69 -13.18
C VAL A 217 -4.69 4.56 -11.69
N PHE A 218 -3.77 4.00 -10.94
CA PHE A 218 -3.95 3.74 -9.51
C PHE A 218 -4.00 4.99 -8.64
N TYR A 219 -3.32 6.07 -9.05
CA TYR A 219 -3.43 7.35 -8.36
C TYR A 219 -4.73 8.06 -8.69
N ALA A 220 -5.09 8.14 -9.99
CA ALA A 220 -6.27 8.85 -10.45
C ALA A 220 -7.58 8.14 -10.07
N PHE A 221 -7.57 6.81 -10.04
CA PHE A 221 -8.76 6.01 -9.76
C PHE A 221 -9.36 6.34 -8.39
N TYR A 222 -8.53 6.50 -7.35
CA TYR A 222 -9.02 6.73 -6.00
C TYR A 222 -9.88 8.01 -5.87
N PRO A 223 -9.43 9.21 -6.28
CA PRO A 223 -10.31 10.38 -6.25
C PRO A 223 -11.50 10.27 -7.22
N LEU A 224 -11.31 9.69 -8.41
CA LEU A 224 -12.38 9.58 -9.40
C LEU A 224 -13.54 8.70 -8.92
N HIS A 225 -13.24 7.49 -8.42
CA HIS A 225 -14.31 6.59 -7.96
C HIS A 225 -15.01 7.11 -6.70
N LEU A 226 -14.27 7.74 -5.76
CA LEU A 226 -14.90 8.37 -4.60
C LEU A 226 -15.80 9.54 -5.00
N SER A 227 -15.37 10.37 -5.96
CA SER A 227 -16.20 11.46 -6.48
C SER A 227 -17.45 10.93 -7.16
N LEU A 228 -17.32 9.83 -7.93
CA LEU A 228 -18.48 9.20 -8.56
C LEU A 228 -19.48 8.68 -7.52
N ILE A 229 -18.99 7.99 -6.49
CA ILE A 229 -19.82 7.48 -5.40
C ILE A 229 -20.49 8.64 -4.65
N ALA A 230 -19.73 9.69 -4.31
CA ALA A 230 -20.26 10.87 -3.62
C ALA A 230 -21.33 11.65 -4.43
N LEU A 231 -21.40 11.46 -5.74
CA LEU A 231 -22.46 12.01 -6.59
C LEU A 231 -23.70 11.11 -6.65
N MET A 232 -23.57 9.85 -6.24
CA MET A 232 -24.63 8.84 -6.28
C MET A 232 -25.24 8.56 -4.90
N ASP A 233 -24.52 8.95 -3.83
CA ASP A 233 -24.93 8.82 -2.43
C ASP A 233 -25.88 9.96 -2.05
#